data_57f9889c5f6dec2417bc88014c354cd3
#
_entry.id   57f9889c5f6dec2417bc88014c354cd3
#
_cell.length_a   1.000
_cell.length_b   1.000
_cell.length_c   1.000
_cell.angle_alpha   90.00
_cell.angle_beta   90.00
_cell.angle_gamma   90.00
#
_symmetry.space_group_name_H-M   'P 1'
#
loop_
_entity.id
_entity.type
_entity.pdbx_description
1 polymer ?
#
loop_
_entity_poly.entity_id
_entity_poly.type
_entity_poly.pdbx_seq_one_letter_code
_entity_poly.pdbx_strand_id
1 'polypeptide(L)'
;MREFLLVLKFELQTMIRKKSFLISTVLVAAAAFVLLSIPRVFSDDKKTDDPASEKDKTMLIYDGSGILKNRELAEKNFPEFRISYANSLSEVEEKVKKSEADAGFEVKTPTSFQYYVNNSSLNDANSSRFKTLLQQQYQASELAKLKYDAGKVQAIYQTEVISDTTVLGTDGMNNYFYTYVLILVLYMMILIYGNQIGVGVASEKSNRAIEILTTSCSPNALIFGKVIAGAIAGVVQTAIMLGSFLIAYQLNADVWDHMLDKFLDIPGLVLVTFALFGILGYLLFSFLFGAIGALCSKVEEVNGATMPIQLLIIAVFIISFITLQNPDTLLAKIMCYVPFSSWMCMFINVAMGSVSTMEIVISLALLAATTVAMGLLGARLYRRGTLSYGNSVKLKNIMKMVKQKD
;
A
#
# COMPACT_ATOMS: atom_id res chain seq x y z
N MET A 1 -27.18 -15.48 -25.46
CA MET A 1 -27.11 -14.09 -24.91
C MET A 1 -28.12 -13.84 -23.77
N ARG A 2 -29.39 -14.24 -23.94
CA ARG A 2 -30.45 -14.06 -22.90
C ARG A 2 -30.12 -14.77 -21.57
N GLU A 3 -29.69 -16.03 -21.61
CA GLU A 3 -29.30 -16.81 -20.44
C GLU A 3 -28.15 -16.16 -19.67
N PHE A 4 -27.12 -15.72 -20.39
CA PHE A 4 -25.97 -15.02 -19.81
C PHE A 4 -26.39 -13.76 -19.02
N LEU A 5 -27.25 -12.92 -19.61
CA LEU A 5 -27.74 -11.71 -18.94
C LEU A 5 -28.61 -12.02 -17.72
N LEU A 6 -29.40 -13.10 -17.77
CA LEU A 6 -30.17 -13.55 -16.59
C LEU A 6 -29.25 -13.99 -15.46
N VAL A 7 -28.24 -14.82 -15.74
CA VAL A 7 -27.25 -15.27 -14.77
C VAL A 7 -26.47 -14.08 -14.22
N LEU A 8 -25.98 -13.20 -15.09
CA LEU A 8 -25.25 -11.99 -14.68
C LEU A 8 -26.09 -11.15 -13.69
N LYS A 9 -27.33 -10.86 -14.02
CA LYS A 9 -28.21 -10.07 -13.15
C LYS A 9 -28.47 -10.76 -11.83
N PHE A 10 -28.74 -12.06 -11.83
CA PHE A 10 -28.99 -12.84 -10.63
C PHE A 10 -27.77 -12.87 -9.70
N GLU A 11 -26.59 -13.18 -10.25
CA GLU A 11 -25.33 -13.25 -9.50
C GLU A 11 -24.95 -11.88 -8.91
N LEU A 12 -25.05 -10.81 -9.73
CA LEU A 12 -24.74 -9.46 -9.30
C LEU A 12 -25.66 -9.02 -8.14
N GLN A 13 -26.96 -9.27 -8.28
CA GLN A 13 -27.92 -8.96 -7.19
C GLN A 13 -27.63 -9.78 -5.93
N THR A 14 -27.25 -11.03 -6.09
CA THR A 14 -26.92 -11.93 -4.96
C THR A 14 -25.65 -11.44 -4.26
N MET A 15 -24.62 -11.02 -5.01
CA MET A 15 -23.36 -10.51 -4.43
C MET A 15 -23.56 -9.18 -3.70
N ILE A 16 -24.21 -8.21 -4.32
CA ILE A 16 -24.41 -6.86 -3.75
C ILE A 16 -25.34 -6.89 -2.52
N ARG A 17 -26.33 -7.80 -2.50
CA ARG A 17 -27.24 -7.94 -1.37
C ARG A 17 -26.71 -8.78 -0.21
N LYS A 18 -25.58 -9.46 -0.35
CA LYS A 18 -24.96 -10.19 0.74
C LYS A 18 -24.64 -9.26 1.91
N LYS A 19 -25.05 -9.63 3.11
CA LYS A 19 -24.76 -8.87 4.34
C LYS A 19 -23.26 -8.61 4.50
N SER A 20 -22.40 -9.58 4.15
CA SER A 20 -20.95 -9.42 4.20
C SER A 20 -20.45 -8.34 3.27
N PHE A 21 -20.98 -8.21 2.05
CA PHE A 21 -20.63 -7.15 1.10
C PHE A 21 -20.99 -5.77 1.66
N LEU A 22 -22.23 -5.61 2.14
CA LEU A 22 -22.70 -4.34 2.70
C LEU A 22 -21.93 -3.96 3.97
N ILE A 23 -21.75 -4.91 4.90
CA ILE A 23 -21.03 -4.67 6.15
C ILE A 23 -19.57 -4.30 5.87
N SER A 24 -18.84 -5.03 5.00
CA SER A 24 -17.47 -4.71 4.69
C SER A 24 -17.32 -3.35 4.01
N THR A 25 -18.22 -3.00 3.10
CA THR A 25 -18.22 -1.69 2.41
C THR A 25 -18.45 -0.54 3.41
N VAL A 26 -19.49 -0.67 4.25
CA VAL A 26 -19.80 0.35 5.27
C VAL A 26 -18.68 0.46 6.30
N LEU A 27 -18.13 -0.68 6.75
CA LEU A 27 -17.07 -0.69 7.75
C LEU A 27 -15.79 -0.01 7.23
N VAL A 28 -15.38 -0.29 5.99
CA VAL A 28 -14.18 0.35 5.40
C VAL A 28 -14.42 1.83 5.13
N ALA A 29 -15.61 2.20 4.63
CA ALA A 29 -15.97 3.61 4.45
C ALA A 29 -15.97 4.36 5.80
N ALA A 30 -16.59 3.78 6.83
CA ALA A 30 -16.59 4.36 8.16
C ALA A 30 -15.18 4.46 8.76
N ALA A 31 -14.35 3.42 8.59
CA ALA A 31 -12.96 3.44 9.02
C ALA A 31 -12.16 4.55 8.35
N ALA A 32 -12.33 4.77 7.04
CA ALA A 32 -11.70 5.88 6.32
C ALA A 32 -12.12 7.24 6.90
N PHE A 33 -13.42 7.44 7.16
CA PHE A 33 -13.90 8.67 7.79
C PHE A 33 -13.35 8.87 9.20
N VAL A 34 -13.35 7.83 10.03
CA VAL A 34 -12.81 7.90 11.40
C VAL A 34 -11.33 8.24 11.37
N LEU A 35 -10.52 7.50 10.60
CA LEU A 35 -9.07 7.70 10.54
C LEU A 35 -8.69 9.10 10.06
N LEU A 36 -9.35 9.59 9.00
CA LEU A 36 -9.05 10.92 8.45
C LEU A 36 -9.61 12.07 9.32
N SER A 37 -10.58 11.79 10.19
CA SER A 37 -11.13 12.80 11.13
C SER A 37 -10.40 12.82 12.48
N ILE A 38 -9.52 11.85 12.77
CA ILE A 38 -8.75 11.79 14.02
C ILE A 38 -8.03 13.12 14.31
N PRO A 39 -7.26 13.73 13.39
CA PRO A 39 -6.57 14.97 13.68
C PRO A 39 -7.53 16.12 14.02
N ARG A 40 -8.73 16.15 13.43
CA ARG A 40 -9.75 17.15 13.72
C ARG A 40 -10.26 17.07 15.14
N VAL A 41 -10.44 15.87 15.67
CA VAL A 41 -10.88 15.67 17.07
C VAL A 41 -9.82 16.12 18.07
N PHE A 42 -8.53 15.93 17.71
CA PHE A 42 -7.41 16.35 18.56
C PHE A 42 -6.94 17.79 18.31
N SER A 43 -7.38 18.45 17.22
CA SER A 43 -7.03 19.85 16.94
C SER A 43 -8.04 20.84 17.54
N ASP A 44 -9.25 20.44 17.88
CA ASP A 44 -10.22 21.33 18.54
C ASP A 44 -9.79 21.76 19.96
N ASP A 45 -8.85 21.04 20.58
CA ASP A 45 -8.23 21.45 21.86
C ASP A 45 -7.08 22.45 21.69
N LYS A 46 -6.72 22.86 20.46
CA LYS A 46 -5.62 23.79 20.18
C LYS A 46 -6.04 25.12 19.53
N LYS A 47 -7.30 25.55 19.67
CA LYS A 47 -7.69 26.91 19.37
C LYS A 47 -7.55 27.82 20.59
N THR A 48 -6.33 28.13 20.92
CA THR A 48 -5.94 29.44 21.44
C THR A 48 -4.72 29.87 20.64
N ASP A 49 -5.02 30.63 19.56
CA ASP A 49 -4.04 31.44 18.88
C ASP A 49 -3.47 32.47 19.86
N ASP A 50 -2.34 32.13 20.42
CA ASP A 50 -1.44 33.11 20.99
C ASP A 50 -0.07 32.87 20.32
N PRO A 51 0.45 33.80 19.48
CA PRO A 51 1.75 33.65 18.81
C PRO A 51 2.93 33.76 19.81
N ALA A 52 2.63 33.67 21.10
CA ALA A 52 3.57 33.64 22.21
C ALA A 52 3.46 32.37 23.07
N SER A 53 2.85 31.28 22.60
CA SER A 53 2.86 30.03 23.36
C SER A 53 4.24 29.39 23.33
N GLU A 54 4.93 29.71 24.36
CA GLU A 54 6.08 29.08 24.99
C GLU A 54 6.31 27.63 24.58
N LYS A 55 7.58 27.35 24.37
CA LYS A 55 8.20 26.05 24.21
C LYS A 55 7.61 25.06 25.24
N ASP A 56 6.64 24.27 24.84
CA ASP A 56 5.95 23.31 25.73
C ASP A 56 6.82 22.13 26.09
N LYS A 57 7.91 21.88 25.33
CA LYS A 57 8.82 20.76 25.55
C LYS A 57 10.06 21.18 26.28
N THR A 58 10.45 20.40 27.28
CA THR A 58 11.65 20.66 28.08
C THR A 58 12.76 19.69 27.70
N MET A 59 13.96 20.24 27.45
CA MET A 59 15.19 19.48 27.20
C MET A 59 16.22 19.78 28.30
N LEU A 60 16.78 18.73 28.90
CA LEU A 60 17.84 18.84 29.90
C LEU A 60 19.19 18.46 29.32
N ILE A 61 20.20 19.26 29.57
CA ILE A 61 21.56 18.97 29.11
C ILE A 61 22.50 18.99 30.35
N TYR A 62 23.18 17.88 30.56
CA TYR A 62 24.30 17.80 31.50
C TYR A 62 25.61 17.78 30.69
N ASP A 63 26.43 18.82 30.84
CA ASP A 63 27.71 18.93 30.14
C ASP A 63 28.88 18.64 31.09
N GLY A 64 29.26 17.37 31.18
CA GLY A 64 30.42 16.93 31.96
C GLY A 64 31.77 17.32 31.34
N SER A 65 31.79 17.69 30.06
CA SER A 65 33.02 18.04 29.32
C SER A 65 33.34 19.53 29.29
N GLY A 66 32.35 20.39 29.59
CA GLY A 66 32.47 21.85 29.52
C GLY A 66 32.65 22.42 28.10
N ILE A 67 32.26 21.66 27.05
CA ILE A 67 32.43 22.08 25.64
C ILE A 67 31.29 22.96 25.18
N LEU A 68 30.10 22.86 25.76
CA LEU A 68 28.91 23.62 25.36
C LEU A 68 28.94 25.06 25.88
N LYS A 69 29.91 25.83 25.39
CA LYS A 69 30.09 27.24 25.79
C LYS A 69 29.07 28.18 25.19
N ASN A 70 28.60 27.91 23.98
CA ASN A 70 27.60 28.72 23.26
C ASN A 70 26.20 28.13 23.45
N ARG A 71 25.48 28.63 24.46
CA ARG A 71 24.11 28.20 24.82
C ARG A 71 23.07 28.64 23.75
N GLU A 72 23.28 29.81 23.12
CA GLU A 72 22.41 30.33 22.09
C GLU A 72 22.37 29.40 20.87
N LEU A 73 23.47 28.73 20.56
CA LEU A 73 23.54 27.77 19.46
C LEU A 73 22.66 26.54 19.74
N ALA A 74 22.59 26.11 21.00
CA ALA A 74 21.70 25.01 21.40
C ALA A 74 20.22 25.42 21.23
N GLU A 75 19.85 26.61 21.71
CA GLU A 75 18.48 27.14 21.55
C GLU A 75 18.08 27.32 20.08
N LYS A 76 19.01 27.74 19.24
CA LYS A 76 18.77 27.85 17.79
C LYS A 76 18.56 26.51 17.09
N ASN A 77 19.26 25.46 17.54
CA ASN A 77 19.12 24.13 16.96
C ASN A 77 17.86 23.38 17.47
N PHE A 78 17.30 23.78 18.60
CA PHE A 78 16.12 23.19 19.23
C PHE A 78 15.10 24.27 19.61
N PRO A 79 14.53 24.99 18.62
CA PRO A 79 13.63 26.08 18.87
C PRO A 79 12.31 25.69 19.58
N GLU A 80 11.91 24.43 19.40
CA GLU A 80 10.74 23.81 20.00
C GLU A 80 10.90 23.38 21.46
N PHE A 81 12.16 23.44 22.00
CA PHE A 81 12.43 23.05 23.38
C PHE A 81 12.80 24.25 24.25
N ARG A 82 12.37 24.20 25.50
CA ARG A 82 12.96 24.97 26.58
C ARG A 82 14.17 24.22 27.08
N ILE A 83 15.38 24.73 26.79
CA ILE A 83 16.62 24.08 27.18
C ILE A 83 17.00 24.51 28.58
N SER A 84 17.25 23.53 29.45
CA SER A 84 17.75 23.72 30.81
C SER A 84 19.03 22.88 31.01
N TYR A 85 19.96 23.42 31.76
CA TYR A 85 21.22 22.73 32.07
C TYR A 85 21.12 22.07 33.45
N ALA A 86 21.32 20.76 33.50
CA ALA A 86 21.31 20.00 34.75
C ALA A 86 22.66 20.06 35.45
N ASN A 87 22.63 20.00 36.78
CA ASN A 87 23.84 20.01 37.61
C ASN A 87 24.44 18.60 37.77
N SER A 88 23.66 17.57 37.53
CA SER A 88 24.09 16.18 37.63
C SER A 88 23.39 15.28 36.59
N LEU A 89 24.02 14.14 36.28
CA LEU A 89 23.43 13.12 35.44
C LEU A 89 22.14 12.54 36.05
N SER A 90 22.16 12.31 37.37
CA SER A 90 20.99 11.77 38.10
C SER A 90 19.75 12.66 37.94
N GLU A 91 19.94 13.99 37.87
CA GLU A 91 18.84 14.92 37.62
C GLU A 91 18.23 14.74 36.24
N VAL A 92 19.06 14.51 35.20
CA VAL A 92 18.60 14.26 33.83
C VAL A 92 17.78 12.96 33.76
N GLU A 93 18.34 11.87 34.33
CA GLU A 93 17.68 10.57 34.33
C GLU A 93 16.35 10.58 35.08
N GLU A 94 16.32 11.20 36.25
CA GLU A 94 15.13 11.27 37.10
C GLU A 94 13.99 12.07 36.42
N LYS A 95 14.30 13.28 35.91
CA LYS A 95 13.31 14.15 35.28
C LYS A 95 12.78 13.59 33.97
N VAL A 96 13.64 12.96 33.15
CA VAL A 96 13.19 12.27 31.91
C VAL A 96 12.31 11.08 32.28
N LYS A 97 12.68 10.28 33.28
CA LYS A 97 11.88 9.13 33.72
C LYS A 97 10.53 9.54 34.30
N LYS A 98 10.45 10.68 34.99
CA LYS A 98 9.19 11.23 35.51
C LYS A 98 8.37 12.00 34.48
N SER A 99 8.84 12.09 33.21
CA SER A 99 8.24 12.90 32.16
C SER A 99 8.13 14.40 32.51
N GLU A 100 9.00 14.89 33.39
CA GLU A 100 9.18 16.32 33.67
C GLU A 100 10.10 17.00 32.64
N ALA A 101 10.83 16.19 31.88
CA ALA A 101 11.56 16.59 30.67
C ALA A 101 11.31 15.57 29.55
N ASP A 102 11.13 16.09 28.33
CA ASP A 102 10.86 15.27 27.15
C ASP A 102 12.11 14.62 26.56
N ALA A 103 13.28 15.25 26.79
CA ALA A 103 14.56 14.77 26.28
C ALA A 103 15.70 15.16 27.26
N GLY A 104 16.71 14.30 27.34
CA GLY A 104 17.90 14.54 28.15
C GLY A 104 19.18 14.20 27.38
N PHE A 105 20.22 14.99 27.55
CA PHE A 105 21.54 14.73 26.99
C PHE A 105 22.63 14.82 28.08
N GLU A 106 23.53 13.86 28.05
CA GLU A 106 24.78 13.88 28.81
C GLU A 106 25.96 14.02 27.84
N VAL A 107 26.73 15.07 27.93
CA VAL A 107 27.98 15.20 27.18
C VAL A 107 29.13 14.67 28.03
N LYS A 108 29.59 13.46 27.69
CA LYS A 108 30.65 12.74 28.41
C LYS A 108 32.03 13.28 28.09
N THR A 109 32.26 13.49 26.78
CA THR A 109 33.52 14.04 26.26
C THR A 109 33.19 15.05 25.18
N PRO A 110 34.15 15.86 24.72
CA PRO A 110 33.93 16.81 23.63
C PRO A 110 33.39 16.20 22.33
N THR A 111 33.48 14.89 22.17
CA THR A 111 33.07 14.16 20.95
C THR A 111 32.11 13.01 21.21
N SER A 112 31.65 12.86 22.48
CA SER A 112 30.70 11.78 22.79
C SER A 112 29.61 12.27 23.76
N PHE A 113 28.38 11.82 23.47
CA PHE A 113 27.21 12.12 24.31
C PHE A 113 26.32 10.88 24.45
N GLN A 114 25.49 10.90 25.47
CA GLN A 114 24.43 9.93 25.71
C GLN A 114 23.09 10.66 25.62
N TYR A 115 22.13 10.04 24.94
CA TYR A 115 20.77 10.57 24.80
C TYR A 115 19.81 9.78 25.68
N TYR A 116 18.97 10.47 26.44
CA TYR A 116 17.97 9.91 27.36
C TYR A 116 16.57 10.33 26.94
N VAL A 117 15.70 9.37 26.76
CA VAL A 117 14.26 9.56 26.50
C VAL A 117 13.48 8.52 27.27
N ASN A 118 12.26 8.85 27.66
CA ASN A 118 11.39 7.89 28.32
C ASN A 118 10.89 6.80 27.36
N ASN A 119 10.50 7.20 26.14
CA ASN A 119 10.09 6.29 25.07
C ASN A 119 10.79 6.65 23.75
N SER A 120 11.30 5.66 23.03
CA SER A 120 11.88 5.89 21.71
C SER A 120 10.81 6.06 20.64
N SER A 121 10.98 7.04 19.75
CA SER A 121 10.12 7.28 18.58
C SER A 121 10.90 7.07 17.30
N LEU A 122 10.26 6.48 16.28
CA LEU A 122 10.87 6.25 14.95
C LEU A 122 11.24 7.57 14.24
N ASN A 123 10.56 8.66 14.57
CA ASN A 123 10.76 9.97 13.96
C ASN A 123 11.61 10.92 14.85
N ASP A 124 12.28 10.40 15.87
CA ASP A 124 13.08 11.21 16.76
C ASP A 124 14.43 11.57 16.13
N ALA A 125 14.53 12.83 15.66
CA ALA A 125 15.74 13.39 15.07
C ALA A 125 16.64 14.10 16.09
N ASN A 126 16.25 14.16 17.39
CA ASN A 126 16.95 14.96 18.39
C ASN A 126 18.39 14.51 18.60
N SER A 127 18.64 13.20 18.61
CA SER A 127 20.00 12.65 18.72
C SER A 127 20.90 13.10 17.56
N SER A 128 20.39 13.05 16.32
CA SER A 128 21.15 13.48 15.12
C SER A 128 21.41 14.99 15.12
N ARG A 129 20.43 15.78 15.53
CA ARG A 129 20.56 17.25 15.65
C ARG A 129 21.57 17.61 16.75
N PHE A 130 21.54 16.91 17.89
CA PHE A 130 22.49 17.13 18.97
C PHE A 130 23.92 16.72 18.58
N LYS A 131 24.08 15.64 17.82
CA LYS A 131 25.36 15.24 17.22
C LYS A 131 25.96 16.38 16.39
N THR A 132 25.15 16.98 15.51
CA THR A 132 25.58 18.11 14.67
C THR A 132 25.98 19.32 15.52
N LEU A 133 25.20 19.66 16.56
CA LEU A 133 25.51 20.73 17.49
C LEU A 133 26.85 20.49 18.20
N LEU A 134 27.06 19.30 18.76
CA LEU A 134 28.28 18.95 19.48
C LEU A 134 29.49 18.98 18.55
N GLN A 135 29.34 18.49 17.29
CA GLN A 135 30.39 18.53 16.28
C GLN A 135 30.78 19.97 15.93
N GLN A 136 29.82 20.87 15.76
CA GLN A 136 30.07 22.29 15.52
C GLN A 136 30.82 22.96 16.66
N GLN A 137 30.40 22.69 17.90
CA GLN A 137 31.07 23.21 19.11
C GLN A 137 32.51 22.70 19.23
N TYR A 138 32.74 21.41 18.97
CA TYR A 138 34.06 20.80 19.00
C TYR A 138 34.99 21.44 17.94
N GLN A 139 34.50 21.53 16.70
CA GLN A 139 35.24 22.15 15.60
C GLN A 139 35.60 23.60 15.93
N ALA A 140 34.65 24.41 16.41
CA ALA A 140 34.89 25.78 16.79
C ALA A 140 35.95 25.89 17.90
N SER A 141 35.89 24.97 18.88
CA SER A 141 36.86 24.92 19.98
C SER A 141 38.28 24.59 19.53
N GLU A 142 38.43 23.59 18.63
CA GLU A 142 39.73 23.20 18.08
C GLU A 142 40.32 24.28 17.15
N LEU A 143 39.50 24.90 16.32
CA LEU A 143 39.94 26.02 15.47
C LEU A 143 40.42 27.25 16.28
N ALA A 144 39.73 27.54 17.39
CA ALA A 144 40.15 28.60 18.28
C ALA A 144 41.51 28.33 18.93
N LYS A 145 41.83 27.07 19.28
CA LYS A 145 43.16 26.67 19.76
C LYS A 145 44.25 26.86 18.74
N LEU A 146 43.96 26.68 17.47
CA LEU A 146 44.91 26.85 16.36
C LEU A 146 45.07 28.29 15.90
N LYS A 147 44.47 29.27 16.62
CA LYS A 147 44.44 30.71 16.27
C LYS A 147 43.91 31.03 14.89
N TYR A 148 43.13 30.16 14.29
CA TYR A 148 42.36 30.46 13.11
C TYR A 148 41.09 31.22 13.46
N ASP A 149 40.66 32.12 12.58
CA ASP A 149 39.36 32.78 12.70
C ASP A 149 38.24 31.73 12.55
N ALA A 150 37.73 31.29 13.68
CA ALA A 150 36.69 30.28 13.72
C ALA A 150 35.42 30.68 12.91
N GLY A 151 35.11 31.98 12.85
CA GLY A 151 34.00 32.51 12.10
C GLY A 151 34.16 32.32 10.59
N LYS A 152 35.35 32.58 10.03
CA LYS A 152 35.64 32.38 8.60
C LYS A 152 35.66 30.92 8.22
N VAL A 153 36.22 30.06 9.07
CA VAL A 153 36.25 28.62 8.82
C VAL A 153 34.83 28.06 8.93
N GLN A 154 34.06 28.51 9.90
CA GLN A 154 32.65 28.09 10.05
C GLN A 154 31.79 28.55 8.87
N ALA A 155 32.03 29.75 8.31
CA ALA A 155 31.34 30.20 7.12
C ALA A 155 31.64 29.30 5.91
N ILE A 156 32.88 28.78 5.79
CA ILE A 156 33.25 27.82 4.73
C ILE A 156 32.55 26.49 4.92
N TYR A 157 32.46 25.95 6.18
CA TYR A 157 31.77 24.71 6.48
C TYR A 157 30.24 24.83 6.40
N GLN A 158 29.68 26.03 6.61
CA GLN A 158 28.25 26.31 6.48
C GLN A 158 27.84 26.75 5.07
N THR A 159 28.80 26.82 4.13
CA THR A 159 28.42 27.09 2.74
C THR A 159 27.51 25.98 2.24
N GLU A 160 26.26 26.30 2.10
CA GLU A 160 25.23 25.40 1.60
C GLU A 160 25.40 25.22 0.10
N VAL A 161 25.66 23.99 -0.32
CA VAL A 161 25.65 23.64 -1.73
C VAL A 161 24.21 23.46 -2.13
N ILE A 162 23.65 24.45 -2.82
CA ILE A 162 22.30 24.37 -3.35
C ILE A 162 22.33 23.41 -4.54
N SER A 163 21.59 22.31 -4.41
CA SER A 163 21.34 21.40 -5.52
C SER A 163 19.88 21.50 -5.93
N ASP A 164 19.66 21.74 -7.20
CA ASP A 164 18.32 21.69 -7.78
C ASP A 164 18.23 20.45 -8.67
N THR A 165 17.17 19.65 -8.47
CA THR A 165 16.96 18.43 -9.23
C THR A 165 15.81 18.63 -10.19
N THR A 166 16.09 18.62 -11.49
CA THR A 166 15.07 18.67 -12.53
C THR A 166 14.76 17.24 -12.96
N VAL A 167 13.53 16.78 -12.72
CA VAL A 167 13.05 15.48 -13.18
C VAL A 167 12.66 15.62 -14.65
N LEU A 168 13.41 14.96 -15.55
CA LEU A 168 13.17 15.01 -17.00
C LEU A 168 12.16 13.94 -17.48
N GLY A 169 11.83 12.99 -16.63
CA GLY A 169 10.88 11.90 -16.89
C GLY A 169 9.70 11.93 -15.93
N THR A 170 9.25 10.75 -15.53
CA THR A 170 8.15 10.59 -14.57
C THR A 170 8.64 10.86 -13.14
N ASP A 171 7.91 11.70 -12.39
CA ASP A 171 8.22 11.96 -10.99
C ASP A 171 7.80 10.75 -10.12
N GLY A 172 8.68 9.76 -10.04
CA GLY A 172 8.44 8.54 -9.31
C GLY A 172 8.22 8.75 -7.81
N MET A 173 8.81 9.80 -7.20
CA MET A 173 8.68 10.04 -5.77
C MET A 173 7.24 10.45 -5.40
N ASN A 174 6.64 11.37 -6.16
CA ASN A 174 5.25 11.78 -5.96
C ASN A 174 4.27 10.66 -6.33
N ASN A 175 4.61 9.86 -7.35
CA ASN A 175 3.77 8.79 -7.84
C ASN A 175 3.79 7.53 -6.95
N TYR A 176 4.81 7.39 -6.09
CA TYR A 176 5.03 6.19 -5.27
C TYR A 176 3.84 5.86 -4.37
N PHE A 177 3.31 6.88 -3.67
CA PHE A 177 2.25 6.68 -2.68
C PHE A 177 0.96 6.14 -3.28
N TYR A 178 0.42 6.81 -4.30
CA TYR A 178 -0.83 6.34 -4.91
C TYR A 178 -0.66 5.02 -5.64
N THR A 179 0.51 4.78 -6.26
CA THR A 179 0.80 3.51 -6.92
C THR A 179 0.82 2.37 -5.92
N TYR A 180 1.42 2.58 -4.74
CA TYR A 180 1.40 1.62 -3.64
C TYR A 180 -0.03 1.27 -3.21
N VAL A 181 -0.88 2.28 -3.01
CA VAL A 181 -2.28 2.07 -2.65
C VAL A 181 -3.03 1.30 -3.73
N LEU A 182 -2.84 1.65 -5.01
CA LEU A 182 -3.48 0.98 -6.14
C LEU A 182 -3.04 -0.49 -6.27
N ILE A 183 -1.76 -0.81 -6.03
CA ILE A 183 -1.26 -2.20 -5.94
C ILE A 183 -2.04 -2.99 -4.89
N LEU A 184 -2.15 -2.42 -3.69
CA LEU A 184 -2.84 -3.07 -2.56
C LEU A 184 -4.32 -3.32 -2.87
N VAL A 185 -4.97 -2.33 -3.48
CA VAL A 185 -6.39 -2.42 -3.89
C VAL A 185 -6.61 -3.55 -4.90
N LEU A 186 -5.79 -3.63 -5.96
CA LEU A 186 -5.88 -4.71 -6.95
C LEU A 186 -5.61 -6.08 -6.33
N TYR A 187 -4.58 -6.18 -5.51
CA TYR A 187 -4.22 -7.42 -4.81
C TYR A 187 -5.38 -7.93 -3.97
N MET A 188 -5.94 -7.08 -3.11
CA MET A 188 -7.08 -7.43 -2.27
C MET A 188 -8.33 -7.77 -3.08
N MET A 189 -8.62 -7.00 -4.14
CA MET A 189 -9.76 -7.24 -5.01
C MET A 189 -9.69 -8.65 -5.62
N ILE A 190 -8.55 -9.03 -6.21
CA ILE A 190 -8.41 -10.33 -6.86
C ILE A 190 -8.46 -11.47 -5.85
N LEU A 191 -7.80 -11.35 -4.70
CA LEU A 191 -7.83 -12.40 -3.68
C LEU A 191 -9.23 -12.61 -3.11
N ILE A 192 -9.90 -11.54 -2.70
CA ILE A 192 -11.20 -11.64 -2.02
C ILE A 192 -12.27 -12.11 -3.02
N TYR A 193 -12.43 -11.39 -4.13
CA TYR A 193 -13.51 -11.70 -5.08
C TYR A 193 -13.22 -12.92 -5.94
N GLY A 194 -11.95 -13.15 -6.32
CA GLY A 194 -11.55 -14.36 -7.03
C GLY A 194 -11.85 -15.60 -6.19
N ASN A 195 -11.46 -15.62 -4.92
CA ASN A 195 -11.75 -16.74 -4.02
C ASN A 195 -13.26 -16.93 -3.82
N GLN A 196 -14.05 -15.84 -3.72
CA GLN A 196 -15.52 -15.93 -3.61
C GLN A 196 -16.15 -16.63 -4.82
N ILE A 197 -15.61 -16.45 -6.04
CA ILE A 197 -16.09 -17.19 -7.23
C ILE A 197 -15.86 -18.69 -7.04
N GLY A 198 -14.67 -19.11 -6.63
CA GLY A 198 -14.36 -20.51 -6.38
C GLY A 198 -15.24 -21.13 -5.30
N VAL A 199 -15.42 -20.45 -4.17
CA VAL A 199 -16.29 -20.85 -3.06
C VAL A 199 -17.76 -20.92 -3.51
N GLY A 200 -18.23 -19.95 -4.27
CA GLY A 200 -19.59 -19.91 -4.81
C GLY A 200 -19.88 -21.11 -5.69
N VAL A 201 -19.00 -21.44 -6.62
CA VAL A 201 -19.13 -22.60 -7.53
C VAL A 201 -19.14 -23.92 -6.74
N ALA A 202 -18.22 -24.08 -5.80
CA ALA A 202 -18.18 -25.29 -4.96
C ALA A 202 -19.41 -25.43 -4.06
N SER A 203 -19.95 -24.32 -3.55
CA SER A 203 -21.18 -24.31 -2.76
C SER A 203 -22.39 -24.77 -3.56
N GLU A 204 -22.55 -24.27 -4.77
CA GLU A 204 -23.65 -24.69 -5.67
C GLU A 204 -23.58 -26.18 -6.01
N LYS A 205 -22.37 -26.72 -6.21
CA LYS A 205 -22.15 -28.13 -6.43
C LYS A 205 -22.45 -28.95 -5.18
N SER A 206 -21.94 -28.54 -4.01
CA SER A 206 -22.17 -29.23 -2.75
C SER A 206 -23.65 -29.33 -2.37
N ASN A 207 -24.41 -28.27 -2.65
CA ASN A 207 -25.85 -28.20 -2.39
C ASN A 207 -26.73 -28.76 -3.52
N ARG A 208 -26.12 -29.35 -4.55
CA ARG A 208 -26.79 -29.86 -5.76
C ARG A 208 -27.60 -28.81 -6.55
N ALA A 209 -27.49 -27.53 -6.22
CA ALA A 209 -28.13 -26.45 -6.96
C ALA A 209 -27.66 -26.40 -8.41
N ILE A 210 -26.42 -26.83 -8.68
CA ILE A 210 -25.85 -26.89 -10.00
C ILE A 210 -26.63 -27.80 -10.96
N GLU A 211 -27.30 -28.85 -10.46
CA GLU A 211 -28.11 -29.76 -11.28
C GLU A 211 -29.32 -29.01 -11.90
N ILE A 212 -29.97 -28.15 -11.12
CA ILE A 212 -31.08 -27.32 -11.56
C ILE A 212 -30.56 -26.20 -12.49
N LEU A 213 -29.44 -25.60 -12.16
CA LEU A 213 -28.85 -24.51 -12.94
C LEU A 213 -28.43 -24.98 -14.34
N THR A 214 -27.80 -26.16 -14.45
CA THR A 214 -27.32 -26.71 -15.72
C THR A 214 -28.44 -27.22 -16.62
N THR A 215 -29.62 -27.53 -16.08
CA THR A 215 -30.82 -27.84 -16.91
C THR A 215 -31.50 -26.58 -17.42
N SER A 216 -31.30 -25.44 -16.77
CA SER A 216 -31.95 -24.17 -17.12
C SER A 216 -31.07 -23.22 -17.94
N CYS A 217 -29.74 -23.30 -17.78
CA CYS A 217 -28.77 -22.44 -18.41
C CYS A 217 -27.53 -23.21 -18.89
N SER A 218 -26.90 -22.76 -19.98
CA SER A 218 -25.65 -23.37 -20.43
C SER A 218 -24.52 -23.16 -19.43
N PRO A 219 -23.63 -24.15 -19.23
CA PRO A 219 -22.47 -24.03 -18.29
C PRO A 219 -21.58 -22.83 -18.61
N ASN A 220 -21.44 -22.45 -19.88
CA ASN A 220 -20.72 -21.25 -20.28
C ASN A 220 -21.40 -19.98 -19.76
N ALA A 221 -22.73 -19.87 -19.89
CA ALA A 221 -23.47 -18.72 -19.37
C ALA A 221 -23.34 -18.61 -17.84
N LEU A 222 -23.31 -19.74 -17.15
CA LEU A 222 -23.12 -19.78 -15.68
C LEU A 222 -21.75 -19.24 -15.25
N ILE A 223 -20.65 -19.78 -15.78
CA ILE A 223 -19.30 -19.37 -15.38
C ILE A 223 -18.99 -17.93 -15.79
N PHE A 224 -19.26 -17.55 -17.05
CA PHE A 224 -19.02 -16.19 -17.53
C PHE A 224 -19.92 -15.18 -16.81
N GLY A 225 -21.18 -15.49 -16.59
CA GLY A 225 -22.11 -14.64 -15.85
C GLY A 225 -21.66 -14.39 -14.42
N LYS A 226 -21.21 -15.44 -13.73
CA LYS A 226 -20.69 -15.38 -12.36
C LYS A 226 -19.39 -14.55 -12.27
N VAL A 227 -18.42 -14.81 -13.15
CA VAL A 227 -17.13 -14.11 -13.16
C VAL A 227 -17.31 -12.63 -13.48
N ILE A 228 -18.14 -12.28 -14.47
CA ILE A 228 -18.39 -10.87 -14.82
C ILE A 228 -19.23 -10.17 -13.74
N ALA A 229 -20.19 -10.85 -13.10
CA ALA A 229 -20.91 -10.30 -11.96
C ALA A 229 -19.96 -9.95 -10.81
N GLY A 230 -19.01 -10.85 -10.52
CA GLY A 230 -17.97 -10.60 -9.51
C GLY A 230 -17.06 -9.42 -9.86
N ALA A 231 -16.69 -9.29 -11.16
CA ALA A 231 -15.91 -8.14 -11.63
C ALA A 231 -16.66 -6.81 -11.40
N ILE A 232 -17.93 -6.76 -11.78
CA ILE A 232 -18.75 -5.56 -11.58
C ILE A 232 -18.90 -5.25 -10.07
N ALA A 233 -19.20 -6.26 -9.27
CA ALA A 233 -19.33 -6.08 -7.82
C ALA A 233 -18.02 -5.59 -7.19
N GLY A 234 -16.86 -6.16 -7.58
CA GLY A 234 -15.54 -5.74 -7.12
C GLY A 234 -15.20 -4.30 -7.51
N VAL A 235 -15.44 -3.92 -8.77
CA VAL A 235 -15.24 -2.56 -9.27
C VAL A 235 -16.13 -1.57 -8.52
N VAL A 236 -17.42 -1.88 -8.36
CA VAL A 236 -18.36 -1.03 -7.62
C VAL A 236 -17.92 -0.85 -6.17
N GLN A 237 -17.53 -1.92 -5.49
CA GLN A 237 -17.07 -1.81 -4.10
C GLN A 237 -15.77 -1.00 -4.01
N THR A 238 -14.82 -1.23 -4.90
CA THR A 238 -13.57 -0.47 -4.95
C THR A 238 -13.84 1.01 -5.19
N ALA A 239 -14.73 1.35 -6.12
CA ALA A 239 -15.13 2.72 -6.39
C ALA A 239 -15.78 3.40 -5.17
N ILE A 240 -16.63 2.69 -4.44
CA ILE A 240 -17.24 3.19 -3.20
C ILE A 240 -16.17 3.43 -2.14
N MET A 241 -15.22 2.49 -1.96
CA MET A 241 -14.15 2.60 -0.96
C MET A 241 -13.20 3.76 -1.27
N LEU A 242 -12.72 3.89 -2.50
CA LEU A 242 -11.87 5.00 -2.92
C LEU A 242 -12.62 6.33 -2.88
N GLY A 243 -13.87 6.35 -3.33
CA GLY A 243 -14.72 7.54 -3.27
C GLY A 243 -14.97 7.99 -1.83
N SER A 244 -15.24 7.07 -0.90
CA SER A 244 -15.42 7.41 0.52
C SER A 244 -14.14 7.95 1.15
N PHE A 245 -12.96 7.40 0.80
CA PHE A 245 -11.67 7.93 1.22
C PHE A 245 -11.45 9.36 0.72
N LEU A 246 -11.69 9.61 -0.58
CA LEU A 246 -11.54 10.95 -1.17
C LEU A 246 -12.49 11.97 -0.53
N ILE A 247 -13.75 11.61 -0.32
CA ILE A 247 -14.74 12.48 0.33
C ILE A 247 -14.30 12.76 1.78
N ALA A 248 -13.90 11.74 2.52
CA ALA A 248 -13.45 11.88 3.90
C ALA A 248 -12.20 12.78 3.99
N TYR A 249 -11.27 12.65 3.04
CA TYR A 249 -10.10 13.52 2.96
C TYR A 249 -10.50 14.97 2.64
N GLN A 250 -11.30 15.21 1.61
CA GLN A 250 -11.74 16.57 1.24
C GLN A 250 -12.44 17.31 2.39
N LEU A 251 -13.22 16.61 3.20
CA LEU A 251 -13.88 17.18 4.38
C LEU A 251 -12.90 17.53 5.52
N ASN A 252 -11.70 16.97 5.51
CA ASN A 252 -10.68 17.17 6.55
C ASN A 252 -9.35 17.72 5.98
N ALA A 253 -9.31 18.17 4.72
CA ALA A 253 -8.09 18.60 4.03
C ALA A 253 -7.35 19.71 4.77
N ASP A 254 -8.09 20.69 5.31
CA ASP A 254 -7.52 21.80 6.09
C ASP A 254 -6.78 21.33 7.34
N VAL A 255 -7.27 20.27 8.00
CA VAL A 255 -6.66 19.73 9.22
C VAL A 255 -5.40 18.90 8.91
N TRP A 256 -5.30 18.41 7.67
CA TRP A 256 -4.14 17.72 7.13
C TRP A 256 -3.17 18.67 6.40
N ASP A 257 -3.41 20.00 6.49
CA ASP A 257 -2.60 21.03 5.82
C ASP A 257 -2.35 20.72 4.33
N HIS A 258 -3.39 20.18 3.66
CA HIS A 258 -3.35 19.78 2.25
C HIS A 258 -2.21 18.79 1.89
N MET A 259 -1.69 18.07 2.89
CA MET A 259 -0.51 17.20 2.75
C MET A 259 -0.71 16.10 1.71
N LEU A 260 -1.94 15.58 1.56
CA LEU A 260 -2.23 14.49 0.62
C LEU A 260 -2.60 14.95 -0.79
N ASP A 261 -2.79 16.26 -1.05
CA ASP A 261 -3.20 16.76 -2.36
C ASP A 261 -2.24 16.32 -3.47
N LYS A 262 -0.93 16.41 -3.22
CA LYS A 262 0.10 15.98 -4.17
C LYS A 262 0.06 14.48 -4.48
N PHE A 263 -0.41 13.66 -3.52
CA PHE A 263 -0.49 12.22 -3.67
C PHE A 263 -1.81 11.76 -4.31
N LEU A 264 -2.80 12.65 -4.43
CA LEU A 264 -4.09 12.38 -5.04
C LEU A 264 -4.19 12.88 -6.48
N ASP A 265 -3.18 13.61 -6.97
CA ASP A 265 -3.09 14.02 -8.38
C ASP A 265 -2.57 12.85 -9.23
N ILE A 266 -3.49 11.93 -9.57
CA ILE A 266 -3.17 10.71 -10.33
C ILE A 266 -3.35 10.97 -11.81
N PRO A 267 -2.31 10.82 -12.65
CA PRO A 267 -2.42 11.00 -14.09
C PRO A 267 -3.48 10.09 -14.72
N GLY A 268 -4.29 10.63 -15.63
CA GLY A 268 -5.38 9.88 -16.26
C GLY A 268 -4.93 8.60 -16.96
N LEU A 269 -3.74 8.60 -17.56
CA LEU A 269 -3.15 7.40 -18.18
C LEU A 269 -2.91 6.28 -17.17
N VAL A 270 -2.48 6.61 -15.95
CA VAL A 270 -2.29 5.62 -14.86
C VAL A 270 -3.63 5.01 -14.46
N LEU A 271 -4.68 5.83 -14.30
CA LEU A 271 -6.02 5.35 -13.97
C LEU A 271 -6.60 4.45 -15.04
N VAL A 272 -6.44 4.81 -16.33
CA VAL A 272 -6.91 4.00 -17.44
C VAL A 272 -6.17 2.66 -17.52
N THR A 273 -4.84 2.67 -17.39
CA THR A 273 -4.04 1.44 -17.38
C THR A 273 -4.35 0.58 -16.18
N PHE A 274 -4.48 1.17 -14.99
CA PHE A 274 -4.92 0.49 -13.77
C PHE A 274 -6.28 -0.21 -13.97
N ALA A 275 -7.27 0.47 -14.54
CA ALA A 275 -8.60 -0.09 -14.78
C ALA A 275 -8.55 -1.24 -15.80
N LEU A 276 -7.91 -1.04 -16.95
CA LEU A 276 -7.88 -2.04 -18.03
C LEU A 276 -7.10 -3.29 -17.60
N PHE A 277 -5.90 -3.12 -17.08
CA PHE A 277 -5.08 -4.24 -16.61
C PHE A 277 -5.67 -4.90 -15.36
N GLY A 278 -6.23 -4.12 -14.44
CA GLY A 278 -6.89 -4.63 -13.24
C GLY A 278 -8.11 -5.49 -13.55
N ILE A 279 -8.99 -5.04 -14.47
CA ILE A 279 -10.18 -5.82 -14.89
C ILE A 279 -9.76 -7.11 -15.58
N LEU A 280 -8.80 -7.06 -16.51
CA LEU A 280 -8.32 -8.25 -17.20
C LEU A 280 -7.62 -9.22 -16.25
N GLY A 281 -6.78 -8.72 -15.35
CA GLY A 281 -6.15 -9.53 -14.30
C GLY A 281 -7.18 -10.19 -13.38
N TYR A 282 -8.18 -9.44 -12.94
CA TYR A 282 -9.29 -10.00 -12.18
C TYR A 282 -10.01 -11.12 -12.93
N LEU A 283 -10.37 -10.91 -14.19
CA LEU A 283 -11.05 -11.92 -15.02
C LEU A 283 -10.17 -13.18 -15.17
N LEU A 284 -8.89 -13.01 -15.48
CA LEU A 284 -7.92 -14.09 -15.62
C LEU A 284 -7.92 -15.00 -14.37
N PHE A 285 -7.72 -14.42 -13.21
CA PHE A 285 -7.64 -15.18 -11.96
C PHE A 285 -9.01 -15.71 -11.52
N SER A 286 -10.09 -14.98 -11.76
CA SER A 286 -11.44 -15.43 -11.42
C SER A 286 -11.87 -16.65 -12.22
N PHE A 287 -11.49 -16.76 -13.50
CA PHE A 287 -11.70 -17.99 -14.28
C PHE A 287 -10.93 -19.18 -13.71
N LEU A 288 -9.70 -18.96 -13.23
CA LEU A 288 -8.91 -19.98 -12.55
C LEU A 288 -9.55 -20.43 -11.23
N PHE A 289 -9.94 -19.48 -10.38
CA PHE A 289 -10.62 -19.79 -9.13
C PHE A 289 -11.95 -20.53 -9.36
N GLY A 290 -12.74 -20.09 -10.32
CA GLY A 290 -14.01 -20.74 -10.69
C GLY A 290 -13.82 -22.15 -11.22
N ALA A 291 -12.81 -22.37 -12.07
CA ALA A 291 -12.46 -23.69 -12.59
C ALA A 291 -12.05 -24.65 -11.48
N ILE A 292 -11.20 -24.21 -10.54
CA ILE A 292 -10.80 -25.03 -9.39
C ILE A 292 -11.98 -25.28 -8.44
N GLY A 293 -12.81 -24.27 -8.18
CA GLY A 293 -14.03 -24.45 -7.40
C GLY A 293 -14.97 -25.52 -7.95
N ALA A 294 -15.09 -25.63 -9.30
CA ALA A 294 -15.88 -26.67 -9.94
C ALA A 294 -15.30 -28.08 -9.77
N LEU A 295 -14.00 -28.22 -9.54
CA LEU A 295 -13.33 -29.50 -9.31
C LEU A 295 -13.46 -29.96 -7.86
N CYS A 296 -13.70 -29.06 -6.91
CA CYS A 296 -13.90 -29.37 -5.51
C CYS A 296 -15.27 -30.00 -5.28
N SER A 297 -15.34 -30.96 -4.35
CA SER A 297 -16.62 -31.60 -3.95
C SER A 297 -17.28 -30.90 -2.76
N LYS A 298 -16.48 -30.24 -1.91
CA LYS A 298 -16.93 -29.52 -0.72
C LYS A 298 -16.32 -28.13 -0.69
N VAL A 299 -16.99 -27.19 -0.01
CA VAL A 299 -16.53 -25.79 0.12
C VAL A 299 -15.20 -25.71 0.89
N GLU A 300 -15.02 -26.58 1.89
CA GLU A 300 -13.82 -26.61 2.74
C GLU A 300 -12.55 -26.97 1.96
N GLU A 301 -12.69 -27.69 0.84
CA GLU A 301 -11.56 -28.10 -0.01
C GLU A 301 -11.03 -26.93 -0.88
N VAL A 302 -11.84 -25.89 -1.11
CA VAL A 302 -11.53 -24.81 -2.06
C VAL A 302 -10.27 -24.06 -1.67
N ASN A 303 -10.12 -23.69 -0.39
CA ASN A 303 -8.95 -22.93 0.07
C ASN A 303 -7.65 -23.70 -0.16
N GLY A 304 -7.65 -25.01 0.12
CA GLY A 304 -6.48 -25.87 -0.14
C GLY A 304 -6.19 -26.02 -1.63
N ALA A 305 -7.24 -26.20 -2.45
CA ALA A 305 -7.11 -26.38 -3.89
C ALA A 305 -6.66 -25.09 -4.62
N THR A 306 -7.06 -23.93 -4.13
CA THR A 306 -6.71 -22.62 -4.71
C THR A 306 -5.36 -22.06 -4.22
N MET A 307 -4.75 -22.67 -3.20
CA MET A 307 -3.47 -22.24 -2.63
C MET A 307 -2.36 -21.99 -3.66
N PRO A 308 -2.16 -22.82 -4.71
CA PRO A 308 -1.15 -22.53 -5.73
C PRO A 308 -1.38 -21.23 -6.49
N ILE A 309 -2.66 -20.89 -6.76
CA ILE A 309 -3.02 -19.63 -7.42
C ILE A 309 -2.75 -18.46 -6.45
N GLN A 310 -3.12 -18.60 -5.19
CA GLN A 310 -2.89 -17.56 -4.17
C GLN A 310 -1.39 -17.30 -4.01
N LEU A 311 -0.55 -18.34 -3.97
CA LEU A 311 0.91 -18.21 -3.93
C LEU A 311 1.47 -17.50 -5.16
N LEU A 312 0.91 -17.77 -6.36
CA LEU A 312 1.29 -17.05 -7.57
C LEU A 312 0.96 -15.55 -7.47
N ILE A 313 -0.25 -15.22 -6.99
CA ILE A 313 -0.66 -13.82 -6.79
C ILE A 313 0.24 -13.13 -5.77
N ILE A 314 0.60 -13.80 -4.67
CA ILE A 314 1.54 -13.27 -3.66
C ILE A 314 2.93 -13.04 -4.27
N ALA A 315 3.43 -13.97 -5.10
CA ALA A 315 4.71 -13.80 -5.77
C ALA A 315 4.70 -12.59 -6.71
N VAL A 316 3.61 -12.40 -7.48
CA VAL A 316 3.43 -11.22 -8.33
C VAL A 316 3.36 -9.94 -7.50
N PHE A 317 2.67 -9.97 -6.36
CA PHE A 317 2.62 -8.84 -5.43
C PHE A 317 4.01 -8.45 -4.92
N ILE A 318 4.85 -9.41 -4.53
CA ILE A 318 6.24 -9.16 -4.11
C ILE A 318 7.05 -8.59 -5.28
N ILE A 319 6.93 -9.14 -6.49
CA ILE A 319 7.62 -8.62 -7.70
C ILE A 319 7.18 -7.19 -7.99
N SER A 320 5.92 -6.85 -7.74
CA SER A 320 5.37 -5.50 -7.93
C SER A 320 6.05 -4.46 -7.04
N PHE A 321 6.42 -4.83 -5.81
CA PHE A 321 7.22 -3.95 -4.94
C PHE A 321 8.64 -3.72 -5.47
N ILE A 322 9.26 -4.74 -6.05
CA ILE A 322 10.57 -4.61 -6.69
C ILE A 322 10.45 -3.68 -7.90
N THR A 323 9.41 -3.84 -8.70
CA THR A 323 9.11 -2.98 -9.85
C THR A 323 8.83 -1.53 -9.42
N LEU A 324 8.10 -1.34 -8.31
CA LEU A 324 7.79 -0.01 -7.76
C LEU A 324 9.05 0.76 -7.36
N GLN A 325 10.04 0.08 -6.79
CA GLN A 325 11.30 0.70 -6.37
C GLN A 325 12.26 0.93 -7.54
N ASN A 326 12.25 0.04 -8.53
CA ASN A 326 13.21 0.06 -9.65
C ASN A 326 12.50 -0.33 -10.97
N PRO A 327 11.71 0.58 -11.57
CA PRO A 327 10.89 0.29 -12.76
C PRO A 327 11.72 -0.03 -14.01
N ASP A 328 12.95 0.48 -14.10
CA ASP A 328 13.81 0.33 -15.27
C ASP A 328 14.62 -0.97 -15.31
N THR A 329 14.53 -1.83 -14.28
CA THR A 329 15.23 -3.11 -14.25
C THR A 329 14.73 -4.05 -15.34
N LEU A 330 15.60 -4.93 -15.83
CA LEU A 330 15.23 -5.96 -16.81
C LEU A 330 14.11 -6.86 -16.29
N LEU A 331 14.12 -7.19 -14.99
CA LEU A 331 13.06 -7.97 -14.35
C LEU A 331 11.71 -7.26 -14.47
N ALA A 332 11.65 -5.97 -14.08
CA ALA A 332 10.44 -5.18 -14.17
C ALA A 332 9.88 -5.13 -15.59
N LYS A 333 10.75 -4.88 -16.58
CA LYS A 333 10.38 -4.85 -18.00
C LYS A 333 9.83 -6.18 -18.50
N ILE A 334 10.47 -7.31 -18.16
CA ILE A 334 9.96 -8.64 -18.54
C ILE A 334 8.60 -8.92 -17.91
N MET A 335 8.44 -8.61 -16.61
CA MET A 335 7.20 -8.89 -15.88
C MET A 335 6.00 -8.08 -16.38
N CYS A 336 6.22 -6.97 -17.07
CA CYS A 336 5.19 -6.22 -17.77
C CYS A 336 4.56 -6.97 -18.95
N TYR A 337 5.25 -7.95 -19.54
CA TYR A 337 4.75 -8.73 -20.68
C TYR A 337 4.28 -10.13 -20.30
N VAL A 338 4.64 -10.63 -19.11
CA VAL A 338 4.13 -11.92 -18.61
C VAL A 338 2.68 -11.75 -18.17
N PRO A 339 1.69 -12.43 -18.77
CA PRO A 339 0.28 -12.16 -18.51
C PRO A 339 -0.15 -12.34 -17.05
N PHE A 340 0.50 -13.26 -16.31
CA PHE A 340 0.20 -13.49 -14.91
C PHE A 340 0.73 -12.40 -13.96
N SER A 341 1.61 -11.52 -14.43
CA SER A 341 2.16 -10.39 -13.65
C SER A 341 1.86 -9.02 -14.28
N SER A 342 1.61 -8.97 -15.59
CA SER A 342 1.42 -7.71 -16.33
C SER A 342 0.26 -6.87 -15.80
N TRP A 343 -0.79 -7.52 -15.29
CA TRP A 343 -1.95 -6.84 -14.70
C TRP A 343 -1.61 -5.92 -13.53
N MET A 344 -0.46 -6.13 -12.89
CA MET A 344 0.04 -5.30 -11.80
C MET A 344 1.30 -4.52 -12.23
N CYS A 345 2.28 -5.19 -12.87
CA CYS A 345 3.56 -4.58 -13.19
C CYS A 345 3.46 -3.49 -14.28
N MET A 346 2.52 -3.60 -15.24
CA MET A 346 2.45 -2.62 -16.33
C MET A 346 1.97 -1.24 -15.86
N PHE A 347 0.90 -1.14 -15.07
CA PHE A 347 0.46 0.17 -14.61
C PHE A 347 1.47 0.81 -13.63
N ILE A 348 2.23 0.00 -12.89
CA ILE A 348 3.33 0.48 -12.05
C ILE A 348 4.40 1.13 -12.94
N ASN A 349 4.80 0.45 -14.02
CA ASN A 349 5.78 1.00 -14.95
C ASN A 349 5.27 2.25 -15.66
N VAL A 350 3.97 2.36 -15.92
CA VAL A 350 3.35 3.60 -16.46
C VAL A 350 3.39 4.73 -15.42
N ALA A 351 3.21 4.40 -14.14
CA ALA A 351 3.19 5.39 -13.06
C ALA A 351 4.59 5.84 -12.66
N MET A 352 5.58 4.95 -12.65
CA MET A 352 6.90 5.15 -12.05
C MET A 352 8.03 5.26 -13.06
N GLY A 353 7.88 4.66 -14.25
CA GLY A 353 8.92 4.54 -15.27
C GLY A 353 8.57 5.26 -16.56
N SER A 354 9.35 4.96 -17.59
CA SER A 354 9.14 5.48 -18.94
C SER A 354 8.70 4.34 -19.86
N VAL A 355 7.40 4.25 -20.14
CA VAL A 355 6.79 3.21 -20.97
C VAL A 355 6.14 3.84 -22.20
N SER A 356 6.43 3.32 -23.39
CA SER A 356 5.78 3.76 -24.61
C SER A 356 4.36 3.24 -24.74
N THR A 357 3.50 3.97 -25.43
CA THR A 357 2.13 3.53 -25.73
C THR A 357 2.09 2.17 -26.44
N MET A 358 3.07 1.87 -27.29
CA MET A 358 3.18 0.61 -28.00
C MET A 358 3.40 -0.57 -27.04
N GLU A 359 4.24 -0.39 -26.02
CA GLU A 359 4.50 -1.41 -24.99
C GLU A 359 3.25 -1.70 -24.17
N ILE A 360 2.49 -0.66 -23.82
CA ILE A 360 1.21 -0.82 -23.11
C ILE A 360 0.24 -1.64 -23.95
N VAL A 361 0.09 -1.32 -25.25
CA VAL A 361 -0.83 -2.02 -26.15
C VAL A 361 -0.43 -3.48 -26.34
N ILE A 362 0.85 -3.77 -26.56
CA ILE A 362 1.34 -5.16 -26.72
C ILE A 362 1.07 -5.97 -25.44
N SER A 363 1.41 -5.43 -24.29
CA SER A 363 1.17 -6.11 -23.00
C SER A 363 -0.33 -6.35 -22.76
N LEU A 364 -1.16 -5.35 -23.03
CA LEU A 364 -2.63 -5.46 -22.91
C LEU A 364 -3.19 -6.55 -23.84
N ALA A 365 -2.70 -6.62 -25.06
CA ALA A 365 -3.12 -7.64 -26.04
C ALA A 365 -2.72 -9.05 -25.57
N LEU A 366 -1.51 -9.23 -25.03
CA LEU A 366 -1.04 -10.49 -24.47
C LEU A 366 -1.89 -10.92 -23.26
N LEU A 367 -2.18 -9.98 -22.35
CA LEU A 367 -3.01 -10.23 -21.18
C LEU A 367 -4.44 -10.58 -21.61
N ALA A 368 -5.03 -9.84 -22.55
CA ALA A 368 -6.38 -10.10 -23.06
C ALA A 368 -6.48 -11.46 -23.75
N ALA A 369 -5.53 -11.81 -24.62
CA ALA A 369 -5.47 -13.11 -25.27
C ALA A 369 -5.38 -14.26 -24.25
N THR A 370 -4.54 -14.09 -23.23
CA THR A 370 -4.40 -15.09 -22.16
C THR A 370 -5.66 -15.18 -21.31
N THR A 371 -6.30 -14.04 -20.99
CA THR A 371 -7.56 -14.03 -20.24
C THR A 371 -8.67 -14.77 -21.00
N VAL A 372 -8.79 -14.55 -22.32
CA VAL A 372 -9.74 -15.29 -23.17
C VAL A 372 -9.41 -16.79 -23.18
N ALA A 373 -8.15 -17.16 -23.38
CA ALA A 373 -7.73 -18.56 -23.37
C ALA A 373 -8.04 -19.24 -22.03
N MET A 374 -7.77 -18.56 -20.90
CA MET A 374 -8.08 -19.06 -19.55
C MET A 374 -9.60 -19.09 -19.29
N GLY A 375 -10.35 -18.15 -19.84
CA GLY A 375 -11.81 -18.18 -19.77
C GLY A 375 -12.40 -19.39 -20.48
N LEU A 376 -11.92 -19.71 -21.71
CA LEU A 376 -12.33 -20.90 -22.45
C LEU A 376 -11.93 -22.20 -21.76
N LEU A 377 -10.72 -22.24 -21.23
CA LEU A 377 -10.22 -23.38 -20.46
C LEU A 377 -11.01 -23.56 -19.15
N GLY A 378 -11.25 -22.46 -18.46
CA GLY A 378 -12.06 -22.43 -17.24
C GLY A 378 -13.48 -22.91 -17.48
N ALA A 379 -14.11 -22.49 -18.59
CA ALA A 379 -15.46 -22.94 -18.97
C ALA A 379 -15.51 -24.44 -19.26
N ARG A 380 -14.48 -25.01 -19.91
CA ARG A 380 -14.38 -26.46 -20.13
C ARG A 380 -14.24 -27.23 -18.83
N LEU A 381 -13.36 -26.76 -17.95
CA LEU A 381 -13.16 -27.37 -16.63
C LEU A 381 -14.40 -27.24 -15.75
N TYR A 382 -15.07 -26.10 -15.80
CA TYR A 382 -16.34 -25.89 -15.10
C TYR A 382 -17.41 -26.88 -15.54
N ARG A 383 -17.64 -27.03 -16.85
CA ARG A 383 -18.64 -27.95 -17.39
C ARG A 383 -18.39 -29.39 -16.94
N ARG A 384 -17.15 -29.86 -16.98
CA ARG A 384 -16.79 -31.23 -16.58
C ARG A 384 -16.75 -31.42 -15.08
N GLY A 385 -16.23 -30.43 -14.38
CA GLY A 385 -16.08 -30.46 -12.92
C GLY A 385 -17.43 -30.47 -12.20
N THR A 386 -18.38 -29.66 -12.67
CA THR A 386 -19.72 -29.57 -12.05
C THR A 386 -20.54 -30.84 -12.19
N LEU A 387 -20.32 -31.63 -13.26
CA LEU A 387 -21.01 -32.91 -13.48
C LEU A 387 -20.34 -34.10 -12.80
N SER A 388 -19.13 -33.92 -12.23
CA SER A 388 -18.38 -34.99 -11.57
C SER A 388 -18.65 -35.00 -10.08
N TYR A 389 -19.40 -35.96 -9.57
CA TYR A 389 -19.68 -36.18 -8.16
C TYR A 389 -18.82 -37.34 -7.62
N GLY A 390 -18.42 -37.23 -6.35
CA GLY A 390 -17.93 -38.36 -5.56
C GLY A 390 -16.47 -38.37 -5.15
N ASN A 391 -15.55 -37.81 -5.94
CA ASN A 391 -14.15 -37.68 -5.54
C ASN A 391 -13.58 -36.36 -6.03
N SER A 392 -12.87 -35.64 -5.15
CA SER A 392 -12.10 -34.44 -5.57
C SER A 392 -11.12 -34.83 -6.67
N VAL A 393 -11.17 -34.09 -7.79
CA VAL A 393 -10.31 -34.37 -8.93
C VAL A 393 -8.87 -33.96 -8.59
N LYS A 394 -7.97 -34.95 -8.47
CA LYS A 394 -6.54 -34.65 -8.25
C LYS A 394 -5.99 -33.83 -9.42
N LEU A 395 -5.18 -32.81 -9.12
CA LEU A 395 -4.53 -31.92 -10.09
C LEU A 395 -3.87 -32.69 -11.27
N LYS A 396 -3.31 -33.88 -11.01
CA LYS A 396 -2.72 -34.76 -12.03
C LYS A 396 -3.71 -35.23 -13.11
N ASN A 397 -5.01 -35.27 -12.78
CA ASN A 397 -6.07 -35.71 -13.70
C ASN A 397 -6.66 -34.57 -14.53
N ILE A 398 -6.39 -33.31 -14.16
CA ILE A 398 -6.90 -32.12 -14.87
C ILE A 398 -6.42 -32.11 -16.34
N MET A 399 -5.16 -32.43 -16.59
CA MET A 399 -4.62 -32.50 -17.96
C MET A 399 -5.30 -33.58 -18.81
N LYS A 400 -5.72 -34.70 -18.20
CA LYS A 400 -6.49 -35.72 -18.91
C LYS A 400 -7.91 -35.21 -19.24
N MET A 401 -8.54 -34.50 -18.30
CA MET A 401 -9.87 -33.91 -18.54
C MET A 401 -9.86 -32.85 -19.63
N VAL A 402 -8.78 -32.05 -19.74
CA VAL A 402 -8.66 -31.02 -20.79
C VAL A 402 -8.47 -31.65 -22.19
N LYS A 403 -7.77 -32.82 -22.29
CA LYS A 403 -7.46 -33.48 -23.56
C LYS A 403 -8.58 -34.38 -24.10
N GLN A 404 -9.53 -34.80 -23.27
CA GLN A 404 -10.69 -35.54 -23.77
C GLN A 404 -11.54 -34.62 -24.64
N LYS A 405 -11.71 -34.98 -25.93
CA LYS A 405 -12.68 -34.32 -26.80
C LYS A 405 -14.09 -34.64 -26.30
N ASP A 406 -14.98 -33.68 -26.45
CA ASP A 406 -16.43 -33.83 -26.18
C ASP A 406 -17.03 -34.84 -27.13
#